data_973f8c059fceab19b9805853ab0abccb
#
_entry.id   973f8c059fceab19b9805853ab0abccb
#
_cell.length_a   1.000
_cell.length_b   1.000
_cell.length_c   1.000
_cell.angle_alpha   90.00
_cell.angle_beta   90.00
_cell.angle_gamma   90.00
#
_symmetry.space_group_name_H-M   'P 1'
#
loop_
_entity.id
_entity.type
_entity.pdbx_description
1 polymer ?
#
loop_
_entity_poly.entity_id
_entity_poly.type
_entity_poly.pdbx_seq_one_letter_code
_entity_poly.pdbx_strand_id
1 'polypeptide(L)'
;MDKEAQNTYLGTHQKFNLNNLNTSQNPLQNGPIKQYTETVPYDEPGLYNGLGVLCFATATLLLGISIWNGYHNGKLLTIFGFFIGGLGQLICGIMCYKYKYYIDGTVYFYFALNWSITTCYDIFPILGWMEPLGSREYGFHNLMGCLFTLVFFLQNLGAPSKITRVSFTTTFISFIFSTIGSFTDSTALKKIGGIFSIITAVLAYYSAVAMTINQRYKKVWMPALDGKNFGHKID
;
A
#
# COMPACT_ATOMS: atom_id res chain seq x y z
N MET A 1 -41.51 25.71 -2.34
CA MET A 1 -40.32 24.83 -2.05
C MET A 1 -40.75 23.91 -0.94
N ASP A 2 -40.98 22.63 -1.33
CA ASP A 2 -41.76 21.68 -0.55
C ASP A 2 -41.00 21.14 0.66
N LYS A 3 -41.69 21.10 1.80
CA LYS A 3 -41.21 20.53 3.06
C LYS A 3 -41.06 18.99 3.03
N GLU A 4 -41.48 18.35 1.95
CA GLU A 4 -41.35 16.90 1.77
C GLU A 4 -39.94 16.44 1.35
N ALA A 5 -39.17 17.28 0.67
CA ALA A 5 -37.84 16.94 0.23
C ALA A 5 -36.78 16.92 1.37
N GLN A 6 -37.09 17.51 2.51
CA GLN A 6 -36.18 17.57 3.66
C GLN A 6 -36.25 16.34 4.58
N ASN A 7 -37.32 15.56 4.50
CA ASN A 7 -37.50 14.38 5.35
C ASN A 7 -36.87 13.10 4.82
N THR A 8 -36.41 13.07 3.57
CA THR A 8 -35.84 11.85 2.97
C THR A 8 -34.33 11.69 3.29
N TYR A 9 -33.64 12.78 3.72
CA TYR A 9 -32.22 12.73 4.04
C TYR A 9 -31.88 12.44 5.51
N LEU A 10 -32.87 12.36 6.39
CA LEU A 10 -32.67 12.15 7.84
C LEU A 10 -33.07 10.74 8.32
N GLY A 11 -33.33 9.82 7.41
CA GLY A 11 -33.96 8.52 7.69
C GLY A 11 -33.03 7.35 8.08
N THR A 12 -31.73 7.52 8.31
CA THR A 12 -30.84 6.40 8.66
C THR A 12 -29.96 6.60 9.89
N HIS A 13 -30.30 7.53 10.77
CA HIS A 13 -29.74 7.50 12.12
C HIS A 13 -30.61 6.59 12.99
N GLN A 14 -30.15 5.35 13.23
CA GLN A 14 -30.71 4.49 14.28
C GLN A 14 -30.83 5.29 15.57
N LYS A 15 -32.07 5.54 16.00
CA LYS A 15 -32.37 6.09 17.33
C LYS A 15 -31.84 5.09 18.35
N PHE A 16 -30.75 5.44 19.02
CA PHE A 16 -30.24 4.73 20.16
C PHE A 16 -31.29 4.87 21.28
N ASN A 17 -32.05 3.78 21.54
CA ASN A 17 -33.10 3.77 22.54
C ASN A 17 -32.46 3.52 23.90
N LEU A 18 -32.31 4.58 24.68
CA LEU A 18 -31.74 4.56 26.03
C LEU A 18 -32.60 3.81 27.08
N ASN A 19 -33.78 3.32 26.68
CA ASN A 19 -34.69 2.63 27.61
C ASN A 19 -34.31 1.16 27.89
N ASN A 20 -33.27 0.62 27.27
CA ASN A 20 -32.84 -0.76 27.50
C ASN A 20 -31.72 -0.92 28.54
N LEU A 21 -31.38 0.13 29.29
CA LEU A 21 -30.31 0.06 30.30
C LEU A 21 -30.76 -0.39 31.70
N ASN A 22 -32.06 -0.70 31.89
CA ASN A 22 -32.59 -1.09 33.21
C ASN A 22 -33.34 -2.43 33.19
N THR A 23 -32.68 -3.50 32.79
CA THR A 23 -33.07 -4.84 33.21
C THR A 23 -31.82 -5.60 33.65
N SER A 24 -31.63 -5.62 34.97
CA SER A 24 -30.75 -6.57 35.65
C SER A 24 -31.22 -7.98 35.30
N GLN A 25 -30.59 -8.62 34.33
CA GLN A 25 -30.81 -10.04 34.05
C GLN A 25 -29.56 -10.83 34.47
N ASN A 26 -29.84 -11.83 35.28
CA ASN A 26 -28.97 -12.81 35.89
C ASN A 26 -27.92 -13.37 34.95
N PRO A 27 -26.62 -13.49 35.34
CA PRO A 27 -25.56 -14.01 34.51
C PRO A 27 -25.47 -15.54 34.41
N LEU A 28 -26.55 -16.29 34.63
CA LEU A 28 -26.55 -17.76 34.67
C LEU A 28 -27.57 -18.41 33.71
N GLN A 29 -27.68 -17.95 32.47
CA GLN A 29 -28.26 -18.76 31.42
C GLN A 29 -27.16 -19.20 30.49
N ASN A 30 -26.64 -20.41 30.75
CA ASN A 30 -25.77 -21.20 29.87
C ASN A 30 -26.56 -21.65 28.63
N GLY A 31 -26.86 -20.72 27.73
CA GLY A 31 -27.24 -21.02 26.36
C GLY A 31 -25.98 -21.03 25.52
N PRO A 32 -25.84 -21.92 24.52
CA PRO A 32 -24.69 -21.87 23.62
C PRO A 32 -24.65 -20.48 22.99
N ILE A 33 -23.58 -19.75 23.23
CA ILE A 33 -23.27 -18.52 22.52
C ILE A 33 -23.32 -18.90 21.05
N LYS A 34 -24.34 -18.48 20.32
CA LYS A 34 -24.35 -18.54 18.88
C LYS A 34 -23.17 -17.67 18.43
N GLN A 35 -22.02 -18.30 18.25
CA GLN A 35 -20.94 -17.70 17.49
C GLN A 35 -21.55 -17.38 16.12
N TYR A 36 -21.82 -16.11 15.87
CA TYR A 36 -21.99 -15.61 14.53
C TYR A 36 -20.64 -15.87 13.86
N THR A 37 -20.50 -17.01 13.22
CA THR A 37 -19.55 -17.17 12.14
C THR A 37 -20.08 -16.28 11.03
N GLU A 38 -19.68 -15.00 11.06
CA GLU A 38 -19.71 -14.20 9.85
C GLU A 38 -18.88 -15.02 8.85
N THR A 39 -19.59 -15.69 7.95
CA THR A 39 -18.98 -16.24 6.74
C THR A 39 -18.43 -15.01 6.01
N VAL A 40 -17.14 -14.73 6.21
CA VAL A 40 -16.45 -13.68 5.48
C VAL A 40 -16.69 -13.98 4.00
N PRO A 41 -17.32 -13.06 3.25
CA PRO A 41 -17.55 -13.30 1.83
C PRO A 41 -16.23 -13.67 1.16
N TYR A 42 -16.26 -14.53 0.14
CA TYR A 42 -15.11 -15.02 -0.63
C TYR A 42 -14.24 -13.89 -1.24
N ASP A 43 -14.71 -12.65 -1.18
CA ASP A 43 -14.03 -11.41 -1.57
C ASP A 43 -12.99 -10.98 -0.52
N GLU A 44 -12.15 -11.91 -0.07
CA GLU A 44 -11.13 -11.61 0.93
C GLU A 44 -10.09 -10.62 0.38
N PRO A 45 -9.74 -9.59 1.18
CA PRO A 45 -8.83 -8.50 0.80
C PRO A 45 -7.42 -8.96 0.42
N GLY A 46 -7.02 -10.16 0.82
CA GLY A 46 -5.70 -10.71 0.56
C GLY A 46 -5.34 -10.80 -0.93
N LEU A 47 -6.33 -11.02 -1.82
CA LEU A 47 -6.05 -11.15 -3.26
C LEU A 47 -5.71 -9.79 -3.88
N TYR A 48 -6.51 -8.76 -3.60
CA TYR A 48 -6.26 -7.41 -4.12
C TYR A 48 -5.03 -6.79 -3.48
N ASN A 49 -4.82 -7.02 -2.19
CA ASN A 49 -3.66 -6.55 -1.47
C ASN A 49 -2.39 -7.25 -2.00
N GLY A 50 -2.42 -8.57 -2.20
CA GLY A 50 -1.32 -9.31 -2.81
C GLY A 50 -0.94 -8.79 -4.20
N LEU A 51 -1.93 -8.48 -5.06
CA LEU A 51 -1.69 -7.88 -6.38
C LEU A 51 -1.07 -6.49 -6.26
N GLY A 52 -1.59 -5.64 -5.37
CA GLY A 52 -1.07 -4.28 -5.16
C GLY A 52 0.38 -4.29 -4.70
N VAL A 53 0.72 -5.18 -3.75
CA VAL A 53 2.11 -5.35 -3.29
C VAL A 53 3.00 -5.91 -4.40
N LEU A 54 2.49 -6.82 -5.25
CA LEU A 54 3.23 -7.34 -6.40
C LEU A 54 3.53 -6.26 -7.44
N CYS A 55 2.56 -5.41 -7.73
CA CYS A 55 2.73 -4.25 -8.61
C CYS A 55 3.78 -3.29 -8.07
N PHE A 56 3.70 -2.96 -6.78
CA PHE A 56 4.70 -2.14 -6.09
C PHE A 56 6.09 -2.75 -6.19
N ALA A 57 6.22 -4.05 -5.85
CA ALA A 57 7.50 -4.76 -5.88
C ALA A 57 8.14 -4.73 -7.28
N THR A 58 7.35 -4.97 -8.33
CA THR A 58 7.84 -5.01 -9.70
C THR A 58 8.38 -3.65 -10.14
N ALA A 59 7.63 -2.59 -9.95
CA ALA A 59 8.04 -1.24 -10.33
C ALA A 59 9.26 -0.78 -9.51
N THR A 60 9.27 -1.06 -8.20
CA THR A 60 10.37 -0.70 -7.30
C THR A 60 11.66 -1.47 -7.60
N LEU A 61 11.56 -2.75 -8.00
CA LEU A 61 12.72 -3.53 -8.41
C LEU A 61 13.38 -2.93 -9.66
N LEU A 62 12.56 -2.62 -10.67
CA LEU A 62 13.06 -1.99 -11.91
C LEU A 62 13.67 -0.63 -11.64
N LEU A 63 13.11 0.16 -10.74
CA LEU A 63 13.69 1.44 -10.31
C LEU A 63 15.08 1.22 -9.70
N GLY A 64 15.22 0.32 -8.74
CA GLY A 64 16.49 0.04 -8.09
C GLY A 64 17.57 -0.43 -9.08
N ILE A 65 17.21 -1.34 -10.00
CA ILE A 65 18.10 -1.81 -11.06
C ILE A 65 18.47 -0.66 -12.02
N SER A 66 17.52 0.18 -12.41
CA SER A 66 17.77 1.32 -13.29
C SER A 66 18.72 2.34 -12.68
N ILE A 67 18.54 2.65 -11.39
CA ILE A 67 19.44 3.55 -10.65
C ILE A 67 20.85 2.95 -10.59
N TRP A 68 20.96 1.66 -10.30
CA TRP A 68 22.26 0.98 -10.23
C TRP A 68 22.99 1.04 -11.56
N ASN A 69 22.28 0.83 -12.66
CA ASN A 69 22.81 0.84 -14.03
C ASN A 69 22.90 2.24 -14.68
N GLY A 70 22.74 3.31 -13.90
CA GLY A 70 22.77 4.68 -14.42
C GLY A 70 21.64 4.97 -15.42
N TYR A 71 20.46 4.43 -15.16
CA TYR A 71 19.22 4.59 -15.96
C TYR A 71 19.27 4.02 -17.38
N HIS A 72 20.20 3.13 -17.69
CA HIS A 72 20.23 2.46 -19.02
C HIS A 72 18.94 1.72 -19.38
N ASN A 73 18.14 1.33 -18.36
CA ASN A 73 16.85 0.65 -18.55
C ASN A 73 15.65 1.61 -18.40
N GLY A 74 15.86 2.92 -18.56
CA GLY A 74 14.82 3.93 -18.30
C GLY A 74 13.53 3.70 -19.07
N LYS A 75 13.60 3.34 -20.37
CA LYS A 75 12.40 3.07 -21.17
C LYS A 75 11.55 1.92 -20.63
N LEU A 76 12.17 0.85 -20.14
CA LEU A 76 11.46 -0.27 -19.53
C LEU A 76 10.82 0.16 -18.21
N LEU A 77 11.56 0.92 -17.40
CA LEU A 77 11.05 1.47 -16.13
C LEU A 77 9.82 2.35 -16.37
N THR A 78 9.85 3.22 -17.39
CA THR A 78 8.73 4.10 -17.74
C THR A 78 7.47 3.30 -18.08
N ILE A 79 7.59 2.25 -18.92
CA ILE A 79 6.45 1.40 -19.31
C ILE A 79 5.89 0.65 -18.09
N PHE A 80 6.74 -0.03 -17.32
CA PHE A 80 6.30 -0.76 -16.14
C PHE A 80 5.84 0.17 -15.04
N GLY A 81 6.47 1.33 -14.89
CA GLY A 81 6.05 2.37 -13.96
C GLY A 81 4.62 2.82 -14.24
N PHE A 82 4.27 3.05 -15.50
CA PHE A 82 2.92 3.47 -15.88
C PHE A 82 1.87 2.36 -15.67
N PHE A 83 2.09 1.19 -16.30
CA PHE A 83 1.06 0.13 -16.29
C PHE A 83 1.00 -0.62 -14.97
N ILE A 84 2.14 -1.02 -14.43
CA ILE A 84 2.18 -1.84 -13.22
C ILE A 84 2.19 -0.96 -11.98
N GLY A 85 3.14 -0.02 -11.90
CA GLY A 85 3.25 0.88 -10.76
C GLY A 85 2.07 1.86 -10.67
N GLY A 86 1.63 2.45 -11.79
CA GLY A 86 0.53 3.40 -11.86
C GLY A 86 -0.83 2.71 -11.89
N LEU A 87 -1.24 2.19 -13.05
CA LEU A 87 -2.60 1.66 -13.23
C LEU A 87 -2.89 0.43 -12.35
N GLY A 88 -1.94 -0.50 -12.23
CA GLY A 88 -2.11 -1.69 -11.41
C GLY A 88 -2.36 -1.36 -9.94
N GLN A 89 -1.56 -0.48 -9.36
CA GLN A 89 -1.77 -0.05 -7.97
C GLN A 89 -3.01 0.81 -7.80
N LEU A 90 -3.38 1.64 -8.79
CA LEU A 90 -4.61 2.43 -8.76
C LEU A 90 -5.84 1.53 -8.63
N ILE A 91 -5.92 0.48 -9.46
CA ILE A 91 -7.00 -0.50 -9.41
C ILE A 91 -7.05 -1.18 -8.02
N CYS A 92 -5.91 -1.61 -7.50
CA CYS A 92 -5.83 -2.22 -6.18
C CYS A 92 -6.26 -1.25 -5.07
N GLY A 93 -5.87 0.03 -5.16
CA GLY A 93 -6.29 1.07 -4.24
C GLY A 93 -7.81 1.25 -4.23
N ILE A 94 -8.45 1.33 -5.40
CA ILE A 94 -9.92 1.41 -5.52
C ILE A 94 -10.58 0.19 -4.86
N MET A 95 -10.07 -1.02 -5.11
CA MET A 95 -10.62 -2.23 -4.51
C MET A 95 -10.43 -2.24 -2.98
N CYS A 96 -9.27 -1.83 -2.47
CA CYS A 96 -9.04 -1.69 -1.04
C CYS A 96 -10.05 -0.72 -0.39
N TYR A 97 -10.29 0.44 -0.99
CA TYR A 97 -11.31 1.39 -0.48
C TYR A 97 -12.72 0.79 -0.52
N LYS A 98 -13.08 0.10 -1.59
CA LYS A 98 -14.39 -0.60 -1.70
C LYS A 98 -14.61 -1.57 -0.55
N TYR A 99 -13.56 -2.27 -0.12
CA TYR A 99 -13.61 -3.25 0.98
C TYR A 99 -13.20 -2.68 2.33
N LYS A 100 -13.14 -1.35 2.48
CA LYS A 100 -12.86 -0.62 3.73
C LYS A 100 -11.44 -0.82 4.29
N TYR A 101 -10.49 -1.25 3.46
CA TYR A 101 -9.04 -1.30 3.79
C TYR A 101 -8.39 0.04 3.47
N TYR A 102 -8.79 1.07 4.19
CA TYR A 102 -8.44 2.47 3.88
C TYR A 102 -6.94 2.73 3.92
N ILE A 103 -6.22 2.09 4.83
CA ILE A 103 -4.76 2.27 4.98
C ILE A 103 -4.05 1.75 3.74
N ASP A 104 -4.29 0.49 3.38
CA ASP A 104 -3.68 -0.14 2.19
C ASP A 104 -4.10 0.60 0.92
N GLY A 105 -5.38 0.98 0.82
CA GLY A 105 -5.89 1.79 -0.27
C GLY A 105 -5.14 3.11 -0.41
N THR A 106 -4.88 3.83 0.70
CA THR A 106 -4.13 5.09 0.68
C THR A 106 -2.69 4.88 0.21
N VAL A 107 -2.03 3.80 0.66
CA VAL A 107 -0.68 3.44 0.21
C VAL A 107 -0.65 3.23 -1.31
N TYR A 108 -1.57 2.41 -1.83
CA TYR A 108 -1.62 2.12 -3.27
C TYR A 108 -1.97 3.35 -4.10
N PHE A 109 -2.93 4.18 -3.67
CA PHE A 109 -3.24 5.43 -4.36
C PHE A 109 -2.03 6.36 -4.44
N TYR A 110 -1.31 6.54 -3.33
CA TYR A 110 -0.13 7.39 -3.36
C TYR A 110 0.92 6.86 -4.33
N PHE A 111 1.29 5.57 -4.22
CA PHE A 111 2.31 5.01 -5.09
C PHE A 111 1.86 4.96 -6.55
N ALA A 112 0.57 4.71 -6.82
CA ALA A 112 0.02 4.79 -8.17
C ALA A 112 0.22 6.18 -8.79
N LEU A 113 -0.12 7.23 -8.06
CA LEU A 113 0.08 8.61 -8.51
C LEU A 113 1.57 8.96 -8.63
N ASN A 114 2.39 8.52 -7.66
CA ASN A 114 3.83 8.74 -7.68
C ASN A 114 4.48 8.11 -8.93
N TRP A 115 4.12 6.87 -9.29
CA TRP A 115 4.59 6.21 -10.50
C TRP A 115 4.10 6.91 -11.77
N SER A 116 2.84 7.37 -11.79
CA SER A 116 2.28 8.12 -12.91
C SER A 116 3.03 9.44 -13.11
N ILE A 117 3.34 10.16 -12.04
CA ILE A 117 4.15 11.39 -12.08
C ILE A 117 5.55 11.10 -12.60
N THR A 118 6.22 10.05 -12.08
CA THR A 118 7.55 9.63 -12.55
C THR A 118 7.54 9.33 -14.05
N THR A 119 6.51 8.64 -14.54
CA THR A 119 6.32 8.36 -15.97
C THR A 119 6.14 9.64 -16.79
N CYS A 120 5.41 10.62 -16.28
CA CYS A 120 5.24 11.92 -16.95
C CYS A 120 6.58 12.65 -17.09
N TYR A 121 7.47 12.55 -16.12
CA TYR A 121 8.81 13.14 -16.20
C TYR A 121 9.65 12.58 -17.34
N ASP A 122 9.41 11.33 -17.73
CA ASP A 122 10.12 10.70 -18.84
C ASP A 122 9.46 11.01 -20.20
N ILE A 123 8.12 11.06 -20.24
CA ILE A 123 7.35 11.17 -21.50
C ILE A 123 7.21 12.63 -21.94
N PHE A 124 6.92 13.55 -21.06
CA PHE A 124 6.61 14.95 -21.41
C PHE A 124 7.78 15.68 -22.09
N PRO A 125 9.04 15.49 -21.70
CA PRO A 125 10.15 16.04 -22.45
C PRO A 125 10.24 15.49 -23.89
N ILE A 126 9.95 14.21 -24.09
CA ILE A 126 9.96 13.60 -25.43
C ILE A 126 8.86 14.21 -26.31
N LEU A 127 7.72 14.56 -25.71
CA LEU A 127 6.60 15.23 -26.40
C LEU A 127 6.80 16.74 -26.58
N GLY A 128 7.88 17.28 -26.02
CA GLY A 128 8.14 18.73 -26.07
C GLY A 128 7.21 19.56 -25.17
N TRP A 129 6.56 18.94 -24.20
CA TRP A 129 5.63 19.61 -23.27
C TRP A 129 6.34 20.28 -22.08
N MET A 130 7.53 19.84 -21.77
CA MET A 130 8.37 20.41 -20.72
C MET A 130 9.84 20.10 -20.98
N GLU A 131 10.74 20.86 -20.36
CA GLU A 131 12.15 20.53 -20.30
C GLU A 131 12.40 19.33 -19.39
N PRO A 132 13.47 18.51 -19.67
CA PRO A 132 13.86 17.44 -18.77
C PRO A 132 14.17 17.97 -17.37
N LEU A 133 13.71 17.24 -16.33
CA LEU A 133 13.95 17.63 -14.96
C LEU A 133 15.43 17.55 -14.61
N GLY A 134 15.91 18.54 -13.87
CA GLY A 134 17.22 18.53 -13.26
C GLY A 134 17.29 17.72 -11.98
N SER A 135 18.50 17.50 -11.49
CA SER A 135 18.74 16.71 -10.26
C SER A 135 18.00 17.30 -9.04
N ARG A 136 17.84 18.62 -9.02
CA ARG A 136 17.20 19.34 -7.91
C ARG A 136 15.68 19.09 -7.87
N GLU A 137 15.01 19.07 -9.01
CA GLU A 137 13.58 18.75 -9.11
C GLU A 137 13.33 17.29 -8.70
N TYR A 138 14.17 16.36 -9.13
CA TYR A 138 14.15 14.98 -8.62
C TYR A 138 14.37 14.92 -7.11
N GLY A 139 15.20 15.80 -6.55
CA GLY A 139 15.39 15.93 -5.11
C GLY A 139 14.10 16.29 -4.37
N PHE A 140 13.34 17.25 -4.88
CA PHE A 140 12.03 17.61 -4.32
C PHE A 140 10.99 16.51 -4.48
N HIS A 141 10.95 15.83 -5.63
CA HIS A 141 10.06 14.69 -5.83
C HIS A 141 10.35 13.59 -4.79
N ASN A 142 11.61 13.20 -4.64
CA ASN A 142 12.03 12.20 -3.66
C ASN A 142 11.76 12.64 -2.22
N LEU A 143 11.89 13.94 -1.91
CA LEU A 143 11.55 14.49 -0.60
C LEU A 143 10.06 14.31 -0.28
N MET A 144 9.17 14.56 -1.25
CA MET A 144 7.73 14.29 -1.07
C MET A 144 7.48 12.81 -0.82
N GLY A 145 8.16 11.92 -1.54
CA GLY A 145 8.14 10.48 -1.29
C GLY A 145 8.64 10.11 0.11
N CYS A 146 9.71 10.77 0.56
CA CYS A 146 10.27 10.58 1.89
C CYS A 146 9.26 10.97 2.99
N LEU A 147 8.62 12.13 2.88
CA LEU A 147 7.63 12.62 3.84
C LEU A 147 6.41 11.68 3.91
N PHE A 148 5.95 11.21 2.76
CA PHE A 148 4.84 10.27 2.71
C PHE A 148 5.22 8.92 3.33
N THR A 149 6.37 8.36 2.95
CA THR A 149 6.82 7.07 3.49
C THR A 149 7.18 7.14 4.96
N LEU A 150 7.55 8.32 5.50
CA LEU A 150 7.71 8.53 6.93
C LEU A 150 6.40 8.27 7.69
N VAL A 151 5.27 8.78 7.19
CA VAL A 151 3.95 8.55 7.80
C VAL A 151 3.66 7.04 7.89
N PHE A 152 3.86 6.31 6.78
CA PHE A 152 3.62 4.87 6.77
C PHE A 152 4.66 4.08 7.55
N PHE A 153 5.91 4.52 7.57
CA PHE A 153 6.94 3.96 8.45
C PHE A 153 6.50 4.03 9.92
N LEU A 154 6.11 5.22 10.40
CA LEU A 154 5.65 5.42 11.77
C LEU A 154 4.40 4.58 12.08
N GLN A 155 3.43 4.55 11.16
CA GLN A 155 2.22 3.75 11.30
C GLN A 155 2.52 2.24 11.38
N ASN A 156 3.50 1.77 10.62
CA ASN A 156 3.87 0.36 10.57
C ASN A 156 4.83 -0.08 11.68
N LEU A 157 5.34 0.82 12.54
CA LEU A 157 6.14 0.42 13.70
C LEU A 157 5.39 -0.55 14.62
N GLY A 158 4.06 -0.38 14.74
CA GLY A 158 3.17 -1.27 15.49
C GLY A 158 2.55 -2.42 14.67
N ALA A 159 2.85 -2.52 13.38
CA ALA A 159 2.26 -3.56 12.54
C ALA A 159 2.69 -4.96 13.01
N PRO A 160 1.79 -5.96 12.97
CA PRO A 160 2.11 -7.32 13.37
C PRO A 160 3.16 -7.96 12.45
N SER A 161 3.16 -7.62 11.16
CA SER A 161 4.08 -8.17 10.16
C SER A 161 5.46 -7.54 10.24
N LYS A 162 6.46 -8.38 10.55
CA LYS A 162 7.88 -7.95 10.54
C LYS A 162 8.33 -7.59 9.13
N ILE A 163 7.87 -8.33 8.11
CA ILE A 163 8.23 -8.07 6.72
C ILE A 163 7.70 -6.70 6.29
N THR A 164 6.45 -6.40 6.59
CA THR A 164 5.83 -5.10 6.29
C THR A 164 6.61 -3.97 6.95
N ARG A 165 6.96 -4.10 8.24
CA ARG A 165 7.78 -3.11 8.94
C ARG A 165 9.13 -2.88 8.27
N VAL A 166 9.86 -3.96 7.96
CA VAL A 166 11.17 -3.87 7.31
C VAL A 166 11.04 -3.28 5.91
N SER A 167 10.01 -3.65 5.14
CA SER A 167 9.76 -3.10 3.81
C SER A 167 9.53 -1.58 3.84
N PHE A 168 8.68 -1.08 4.75
CA PHE A 168 8.48 0.37 4.89
C PHE A 168 9.73 1.09 5.39
N THR A 169 10.50 0.45 6.28
CA THR A 169 11.79 1.00 6.75
C THR A 169 12.77 1.14 5.60
N THR A 170 12.93 0.11 4.79
CA THR A 170 13.87 0.13 3.64
C THR A 170 13.40 1.09 2.55
N THR A 171 12.09 1.21 2.32
CA THR A 171 11.50 2.20 1.41
C THR A 171 11.81 3.62 1.88
N PHE A 172 11.61 3.91 3.15
CA PHE A 172 11.91 5.21 3.73
C PHE A 172 13.40 5.58 3.62
N ILE A 173 14.28 4.63 3.95
CA ILE A 173 15.73 4.80 3.80
C ILE A 173 16.10 5.04 2.33
N SER A 174 15.49 4.33 1.39
CA SER A 174 15.71 4.53 -0.05
C SER A 174 15.39 5.96 -0.47
N PHE A 175 14.24 6.50 -0.05
CA PHE A 175 13.87 7.89 -0.35
C PHE A 175 14.81 8.91 0.30
N ILE A 176 15.29 8.67 1.52
CA ILE A 176 16.30 9.54 2.18
C ILE A 176 17.55 9.64 1.31
N PHE A 177 18.15 8.50 0.95
CA PHE A 177 19.39 8.49 0.16
C PHE A 177 19.16 9.05 -1.26
N SER A 178 18.03 8.77 -1.88
CA SER A 178 17.67 9.33 -3.19
C SER A 178 17.49 10.84 -3.12
N THR A 179 16.86 11.36 -2.06
CA THR A 179 16.68 12.80 -1.83
C THR A 179 18.03 13.50 -1.67
N ILE A 180 18.86 13.05 -0.72
CA ILE A 180 20.17 13.65 -0.47
C ILE A 180 21.04 13.52 -1.72
N GLY A 181 21.05 12.34 -2.36
CA GLY A 181 21.81 12.08 -3.58
C GLY A 181 21.42 12.99 -4.73
N SER A 182 20.12 13.34 -4.85
CA SER A 182 19.64 14.26 -5.88
C SER A 182 20.02 15.72 -5.56
N PHE A 183 19.87 16.18 -4.33
CA PHE A 183 20.25 17.55 -3.95
C PHE A 183 21.76 17.79 -3.99
N THR A 184 22.58 16.77 -3.70
CA THR A 184 24.04 16.85 -3.73
C THR A 184 24.65 16.40 -5.06
N ASP A 185 23.80 15.98 -6.00
CA ASP A 185 24.17 15.35 -7.28
C ASP A 185 25.16 14.18 -7.13
N SER A 186 25.06 13.46 -6.03
CA SER A 186 25.95 12.35 -5.70
C SER A 186 25.42 11.04 -6.27
N THR A 187 26.07 10.52 -7.31
CA THR A 187 25.76 9.20 -7.89
C THR A 187 25.89 8.07 -6.87
N ALA A 188 26.85 8.16 -5.95
CA ALA A 188 27.03 7.14 -4.92
C ALA A 188 25.84 7.06 -3.99
N LEU A 189 25.32 8.19 -3.50
CA LEU A 189 24.13 8.22 -2.64
C LEU A 189 22.88 7.76 -3.39
N LYS A 190 22.69 8.18 -4.66
CA LYS A 190 21.62 7.66 -5.52
C LYS A 190 21.67 6.13 -5.62
N LYS A 191 22.86 5.54 -5.85
CA LYS A 191 23.03 4.08 -5.91
C LYS A 191 22.73 3.38 -4.59
N ILE A 192 23.09 3.96 -3.45
CA ILE A 192 22.71 3.43 -2.13
C ILE A 192 21.17 3.41 -2.01
N GLY A 193 20.46 4.48 -2.40
CA GLY A 193 19.01 4.50 -2.48
C GLY A 193 18.47 3.39 -3.37
N GLY A 194 19.08 3.15 -4.54
CA GLY A 194 18.74 2.07 -5.44
C GLY A 194 18.89 0.67 -4.83
N ILE A 195 19.95 0.42 -4.04
CA ILE A 195 20.13 -0.84 -3.30
C ILE A 195 18.98 -1.05 -2.31
N PHE A 196 18.61 -0.03 -1.55
CA PHE A 196 17.46 -0.13 -0.62
C PHE A 196 16.14 -0.33 -1.36
N SER A 197 15.95 0.23 -2.55
CA SER A 197 14.81 -0.07 -3.41
C SER A 197 14.78 -1.56 -3.82
N ILE A 198 15.92 -2.15 -4.19
CA ILE A 198 15.99 -3.59 -4.52
C ILE A 198 15.64 -4.44 -3.31
N ILE A 199 16.19 -4.12 -2.12
CA ILE A 199 15.88 -4.84 -0.87
C ILE A 199 14.38 -4.74 -0.58
N THR A 200 13.80 -3.54 -0.65
CA THR A 200 12.36 -3.33 -0.49
C THR A 200 11.55 -4.20 -1.45
N ALA A 201 11.92 -4.23 -2.73
CA ALA A 201 11.23 -4.98 -3.74
C ALA A 201 11.24 -6.49 -3.46
N VAL A 202 12.39 -7.05 -3.05
CA VAL A 202 12.52 -8.47 -2.68
C VAL A 202 11.60 -8.81 -1.50
N LEU A 203 11.58 -7.97 -0.46
CA LEU A 203 10.70 -8.16 0.70
C LEU A 203 9.22 -8.05 0.30
N ALA A 204 8.89 -7.11 -0.57
CA ALA A 204 7.53 -6.94 -1.07
C ALA A 204 7.10 -8.11 -1.96
N TYR A 205 7.97 -8.64 -2.83
CA TYR A 205 7.69 -9.86 -3.59
C TYR A 205 7.41 -11.04 -2.68
N TYR A 206 8.25 -11.26 -1.68
CA TYR A 206 8.02 -12.32 -0.71
C TYR A 206 6.66 -12.15 -0.02
N SER A 207 6.34 -10.94 0.42
CA SER A 207 5.06 -10.63 1.07
C SER A 207 3.87 -10.92 0.14
N ALA A 208 3.93 -10.47 -1.12
CA ALA A 208 2.88 -10.69 -2.12
C ALA A 208 2.66 -12.19 -2.40
N VAL A 209 3.75 -12.94 -2.58
CA VAL A 209 3.70 -14.40 -2.81
C VAL A 209 3.12 -15.10 -1.59
N ALA A 210 3.57 -14.74 -0.38
CA ALA A 210 3.05 -15.33 0.87
C ALA A 210 1.54 -15.07 1.02
N MET A 211 1.08 -13.82 0.80
CA MET A 211 -0.34 -13.47 0.83
C MET A 211 -1.14 -14.31 -0.17
N THR A 212 -0.70 -14.37 -1.42
CA THR A 212 -1.43 -15.05 -2.49
C THR A 212 -1.50 -16.57 -2.27
N ILE A 213 -0.37 -17.19 -1.90
CA ILE A 213 -0.30 -18.65 -1.65
C ILE A 213 -1.12 -19.03 -0.43
N ASN A 214 -0.93 -18.31 0.70
CA ASN A 214 -1.64 -18.61 1.94
C ASN A 214 -3.16 -18.48 1.76
N GLN A 215 -3.60 -17.47 1.02
CA GLN A 215 -5.01 -17.30 0.70
C GLN A 215 -5.54 -18.42 -0.21
N ARG A 216 -4.81 -18.76 -1.27
CA ARG A 216 -5.22 -19.83 -2.21
C ARG A 216 -5.46 -21.16 -1.51
N TYR A 217 -4.57 -21.51 -0.59
CA TYR A 217 -4.63 -22.81 0.09
C TYR A 217 -5.32 -22.75 1.45
N LYS A 218 -5.82 -21.58 1.87
CA LYS A 218 -6.43 -21.35 3.19
C LYS A 218 -5.59 -21.90 4.35
N LYS A 219 -4.27 -21.88 4.20
CA LYS A 219 -3.30 -22.40 5.14
C LYS A 219 -2.02 -21.58 5.09
N VAL A 220 -1.35 -21.41 6.22
CA VAL A 220 -0.05 -20.74 6.29
C VAL A 220 1.03 -21.67 5.72
N TRP A 221 1.30 -21.51 4.42
CA TRP A 221 2.40 -22.17 3.72
C TRP A 221 3.69 -21.37 3.82
N MET A 222 3.58 -20.05 3.70
CA MET A 222 4.71 -19.15 3.78
C MET A 222 4.51 -18.22 4.99
N PRO A 223 5.42 -18.27 5.97
CA PRO A 223 5.31 -17.42 7.15
C PRO A 223 5.52 -15.94 6.74
N ALA A 224 4.56 -15.10 7.06
CA ALA A 224 4.71 -13.65 6.90
C ALA A 224 5.63 -13.03 7.96
N LEU A 225 6.36 -13.87 8.72
CA LEU A 225 7.18 -13.51 9.89
C LEU A 225 6.38 -12.74 10.95
N ASP A 226 5.11 -12.99 11.00
CA ASP A 226 4.21 -12.44 11.99
C ASP A 226 4.14 -13.37 13.17
N GLY A 227 4.24 -12.84 14.38
CA GLY A 227 4.03 -13.62 15.59
C GLY A 227 2.59 -14.11 15.77
N LYS A 228 1.71 -13.81 14.82
CA LYS A 228 0.33 -14.30 14.74
C LYS A 228 0.11 -14.81 13.33
N ASN A 229 -0.24 -16.07 13.21
CA ASN A 229 -0.64 -16.68 11.97
C ASN A 229 -1.71 -15.81 11.28
N PHE A 230 -1.54 -15.49 9.98
CA PHE A 230 -2.65 -15.11 9.12
C PHE A 230 -3.54 -16.34 8.97
N GLY A 231 -4.29 -16.61 9.96
CA GLY A 231 -5.22 -17.69 10.00
C GLY A 231 -6.17 -17.41 11.12
N HIS A 232 -7.36 -16.94 10.79
CA HIS A 232 -8.47 -17.36 11.60
C HIS A 232 -8.27 -18.87 11.80
N LYS A 233 -8.14 -19.32 13.06
CA LYS A 233 -8.43 -20.72 13.37
C LYS A 233 -9.79 -20.98 12.75
N ILE A 234 -9.79 -21.72 11.65
CA ILE A 234 -10.98 -22.41 11.19
C ILE A 234 -11.01 -23.65 12.06
N ASP A 235 -11.71 -23.54 13.19
CA ASP A 235 -12.18 -24.70 13.95
C ASP A 235 -13.39 -25.28 13.25
#